data_9174f7689fa0f70a0d65d4278533e5ad
#
_entry.id   9174f7689fa0f70a0d65d4278533e5ad
#
_cell.length_a   1.000
_cell.length_b   1.000
_cell.length_c   1.000
_cell.angle_alpha   90.00
_cell.angle_beta   90.00
_cell.angle_gamma   90.00
#
_symmetry.space_group_name_H-M   'P 1'
#
loop_
_entity.id
_entity.type
_entity.pdbx_description
1 polymer ?
#
loop_
_entity_poly.entity_id
_entity_poly.type
_entity_poly.pdbx_seq_one_letter_code
_entity_poly.pdbx_strand_id
1 'polypeptide(L)'
;MKKLALLPLLFAATVSITAHAEEIRYVSDDLSTYVHSGPSNRYRIAGSLNSGEKVTVLDVNNESGFVRVRDSKNRDVWLPKELLSTTPSLKERVPAMEEEIKTLRDKLANIDGTWNDKTADMQNRVAASDDIINNLKKENDSLRNQV
;
A
#
# COMPACT_ATOMS: atom_id res chain seq x y z
N MET A 1 31.93 78.74 -8.74
CA MET A 1 31.90 77.88 -7.58
C MET A 1 30.91 76.79 -7.86
N LYS A 2 31.42 75.62 -8.38
CA LYS A 2 30.57 74.46 -8.73
C LYS A 2 30.68 73.46 -7.60
N LYS A 3 29.58 73.21 -6.90
CA LYS A 3 29.50 72.20 -5.85
C LYS A 3 29.28 70.85 -6.52
N LEU A 4 30.30 69.99 -6.45
CA LEU A 4 30.24 68.59 -6.88
C LEU A 4 29.52 67.79 -5.80
N ALA A 5 28.32 67.30 -6.10
CA ALA A 5 27.60 66.37 -5.24
C ALA A 5 28.09 64.96 -5.49
N LEU A 6 28.77 64.37 -4.52
CA LEU A 6 29.14 62.96 -4.51
C LEU A 6 27.92 62.15 -4.14
N LEU A 7 27.47 61.29 -5.09
CA LEU A 7 26.40 60.33 -4.88
C LEU A 7 27.05 59.01 -4.36
N PRO A 8 26.71 58.50 -3.17
CA PRO A 8 27.21 57.23 -2.73
C PRO A 8 26.48 56.09 -3.47
N LEU A 9 27.22 55.33 -4.25
CA LEU A 9 26.75 54.11 -4.91
C LEU A 9 26.56 53.02 -3.84
N LEU A 10 25.32 52.79 -3.46
CA LEU A 10 24.95 51.72 -2.52
C LEU A 10 25.04 50.38 -3.25
N PHE A 11 26.12 49.64 -3.03
CA PHE A 11 26.33 48.30 -3.58
C PHE A 11 25.52 47.32 -2.71
N ALA A 12 24.30 47.03 -3.11
CA ALA A 12 23.48 46.01 -2.51
C ALA A 12 24.04 44.62 -2.88
N ALA A 13 24.83 44.04 -1.99
CA ALA A 13 25.25 42.63 -2.11
C ALA A 13 24.04 41.72 -1.90
N THR A 14 23.46 41.24 -2.96
CA THR A 14 22.43 40.18 -2.92
C THR A 14 23.09 38.85 -2.54
N VAL A 15 22.98 38.49 -1.27
CA VAL A 15 23.35 37.16 -0.80
C VAL A 15 22.29 36.20 -1.30
N SER A 16 22.60 35.51 -2.38
CA SER A 16 21.78 34.38 -2.87
C SER A 16 21.90 33.21 -1.89
N ILE A 17 20.92 33.08 -1.01
CA ILE A 17 20.80 31.92 -0.15
C ILE A 17 20.32 30.79 -1.07
N THR A 18 21.25 29.93 -1.49
CA THR A 18 20.89 28.66 -2.13
C THR A 18 20.25 27.76 -1.09
N ALA A 19 18.93 27.75 -1.05
CA ALA A 19 18.20 26.75 -0.29
C ALA A 19 18.48 25.39 -0.93
N HIS A 20 19.35 24.60 -0.32
CA HIS A 20 19.47 23.20 -0.66
C HIS A 20 18.19 22.51 -0.16
N ALA A 21 17.29 22.20 -1.07
CA ALA A 21 16.17 21.30 -0.79
C ALA A 21 16.77 19.95 -0.39
N GLU A 22 16.43 19.44 0.79
CA GLU A 22 16.80 18.08 1.20
C GLU A 22 16.20 17.09 0.19
N GLU A 23 17.05 16.38 -0.52
CA GLU A 23 16.65 15.34 -1.45
C GLU A 23 16.45 14.03 -0.67
N ILE A 24 15.21 13.61 -0.53
CA ILE A 24 14.87 12.33 0.12
C ILE A 24 15.06 11.22 -0.90
N ARG A 25 15.82 10.18 -0.53
CA ARG A 25 16.00 8.97 -1.29
C ARG A 25 15.80 7.76 -0.39
N TYR A 26 15.40 6.66 -1.00
CA TYR A 26 15.15 5.39 -0.31
C TYR A 26 16.20 4.37 -0.71
N VAL A 27 16.56 3.48 0.23
CA VAL A 27 17.41 2.32 -0.09
C VAL A 27 16.62 1.40 -1.02
N SER A 28 17.27 0.97 -2.09
CA SER A 28 16.62 0.12 -3.10
C SER A 28 16.20 -1.22 -2.52
N ASP A 29 15.02 -1.68 -2.90
CA ASP A 29 14.54 -3.04 -2.61
C ASP A 29 15.28 -4.11 -3.46
N ASP A 30 16.07 -3.68 -4.46
CA ASP A 30 16.87 -4.57 -5.31
C ASP A 30 18.29 -4.80 -4.77
N LEU A 31 18.37 -5.05 -3.46
CA LEU A 31 19.63 -5.43 -2.81
C LEU A 31 19.85 -6.94 -2.88
N SER A 32 21.12 -7.31 -2.85
CA SER A 32 21.56 -8.69 -2.70
C SER A 32 22.54 -8.84 -1.56
N THR A 33 22.56 -10.02 -0.93
CA THR A 33 23.55 -10.36 0.08
C THR A 33 24.45 -11.47 -0.40
N TYR A 34 25.72 -11.40 -0.03
CA TYR A 34 26.65 -12.51 -0.28
C TYR A 34 26.34 -13.69 0.65
N VAL A 35 26.51 -14.88 0.09
CA VAL A 35 26.38 -16.14 0.85
C VAL A 35 27.69 -16.90 0.79
N HIS A 36 27.97 -17.68 1.84
CA HIS A 36 29.23 -18.35 2.06
C HIS A 36 29.10 -19.88 1.94
N SER A 37 30.22 -20.53 1.69
CA SER A 37 30.28 -21.99 1.61
C SER A 37 30.29 -22.68 2.98
N GLY A 38 30.37 -21.92 4.08
CA GLY A 38 30.39 -22.42 5.43
C GLY A 38 29.86 -21.40 6.46
N PRO A 39 29.78 -21.75 7.73
CA PRO A 39 29.04 -21.01 8.75
C PRO A 39 29.79 -19.80 9.31
N SER A 40 30.53 -19.07 8.52
CA SER A 40 31.13 -17.80 8.90
C SER A 40 31.59 -16.98 7.69
N ASN A 41 31.86 -15.68 7.89
CA ASN A 41 32.42 -14.78 6.87
C ASN A 41 33.85 -15.16 6.43
N ARG A 42 34.51 -16.08 7.11
CA ARG A 42 35.85 -16.58 6.77
C ARG A 42 35.83 -17.59 5.62
N TYR A 43 34.70 -18.20 5.40
CA TYR A 43 34.51 -19.10 4.26
C TYR A 43 34.35 -18.31 2.97
N ARG A 44 34.73 -18.93 1.87
CA ARG A 44 34.64 -18.25 0.56
C ARG A 44 33.19 -17.89 0.23
N ILE A 45 33.03 -16.83 -0.52
CA ILE A 45 31.75 -16.43 -1.09
C ILE A 45 31.32 -17.48 -2.13
N ALA A 46 30.15 -18.08 -1.93
CA ALA A 46 29.57 -19.09 -2.80
C ALA A 46 28.57 -18.50 -3.82
N GLY A 47 28.24 -17.22 -3.67
CA GLY A 47 27.32 -16.51 -4.53
C GLY A 47 26.60 -15.39 -3.79
N SER A 48 25.46 -14.99 -4.31
CA SER A 48 24.58 -14.01 -3.71
C SER A 48 23.12 -14.45 -3.78
N LEU A 49 22.32 -13.94 -2.86
CA LEU A 49 20.86 -14.05 -2.84
C LEU A 49 20.26 -12.67 -2.96
N ASN A 50 19.20 -12.54 -3.72
CA ASN A 50 18.49 -11.29 -3.91
C ASN A 50 17.50 -11.06 -2.76
N SER A 51 17.23 -9.79 -2.47
CA SER A 51 16.19 -9.40 -1.53
C SER A 51 14.85 -10.04 -1.90
N GLY A 52 14.21 -10.67 -0.92
CA GLY A 52 12.93 -11.33 -1.09
C GLY A 52 12.98 -12.73 -1.68
N GLU A 53 14.17 -13.26 -1.98
CA GLU A 53 14.32 -14.62 -2.50
C GLU A 53 13.90 -15.66 -1.45
N LYS A 54 13.06 -16.60 -1.86
CA LYS A 54 12.61 -17.68 -1.00
C LYS A 54 13.67 -18.75 -0.86
N VAL A 55 14.00 -19.08 0.38
CA VAL A 55 14.99 -20.12 0.72
C VAL A 55 14.43 -21.09 1.74
N THR A 56 14.97 -22.30 1.77
CA THR A 56 14.61 -23.33 2.75
C THR A 56 15.73 -23.46 3.78
N VAL A 57 15.41 -23.28 5.04
CA VAL A 57 16.36 -23.47 6.15
C VAL A 57 16.65 -24.95 6.33
N LEU A 58 17.93 -25.31 6.32
CA LEU A 58 18.40 -26.69 6.48
C LEU A 58 19.04 -26.93 7.85
N ASP A 59 19.81 -25.94 8.35
CA ASP A 59 20.56 -26.06 9.58
C ASP A 59 20.85 -24.68 10.18
N VAL A 60 21.05 -24.61 11.48
CA VAL A 60 21.38 -23.39 12.23
C VAL A 60 22.63 -23.63 13.04
N ASN A 61 23.65 -22.81 12.80
CA ASN A 61 24.84 -22.80 13.66
C ASN A 61 24.68 -21.73 14.74
N ASN A 62 24.36 -22.15 15.96
CA ASN A 62 24.11 -21.23 17.06
C ASN A 62 25.38 -20.53 17.58
N GLU A 63 26.55 -21.06 17.31
CA GLU A 63 27.81 -20.45 17.74
C GLU A 63 28.18 -19.26 16.86
N SER A 64 28.03 -19.39 15.57
CA SER A 64 28.36 -18.34 14.61
C SER A 64 27.19 -17.42 14.24
N GLY A 65 25.96 -17.84 14.54
CA GLY A 65 24.74 -17.13 14.09
C GLY A 65 24.43 -17.30 12.62
N PHE A 66 25.11 -18.21 11.91
CA PHE A 66 24.87 -18.50 10.50
C PHE A 66 23.85 -19.63 10.33
N VAL A 67 23.10 -19.53 9.25
CA VAL A 67 22.08 -20.51 8.87
C VAL A 67 22.42 -21.08 7.49
N ARG A 68 22.35 -22.40 7.37
CA ARG A 68 22.45 -23.09 6.08
C ARG A 68 21.08 -23.14 5.45
N VAL A 69 20.98 -22.64 4.23
CA VAL A 69 19.77 -22.59 3.45
C VAL A 69 19.97 -23.20 2.07
N ARG A 70 18.88 -23.70 1.50
CA ARG A 70 18.82 -24.13 0.10
C ARG A 70 18.12 -23.03 -0.71
N ASP A 71 18.81 -22.51 -1.71
CA ASP A 71 18.30 -21.47 -2.57
C ASP A 71 17.44 -22.03 -3.74
N SER A 72 16.90 -21.13 -4.55
CA SER A 72 16.10 -21.47 -5.73
C SER A 72 16.88 -22.24 -6.80
N LYS A 73 18.21 -22.16 -6.78
CA LYS A 73 19.12 -22.90 -7.67
C LYS A 73 19.55 -24.25 -7.08
N ASN A 74 18.92 -24.66 -6.01
CA ASN A 74 19.21 -25.91 -5.28
C ASN A 74 20.63 -26.00 -4.73
N ARG A 75 21.23 -24.86 -4.34
CA ARG A 75 22.55 -24.77 -3.70
C ARG A 75 22.38 -24.65 -2.19
N ASP A 76 23.23 -25.32 -1.42
CA ASP A 76 23.30 -25.18 0.02
C ASP A 76 24.35 -24.11 0.34
N VAL A 77 23.92 -23.01 0.95
CA VAL A 77 24.75 -21.85 1.25
C VAL A 77 24.46 -21.33 2.65
N TRP A 78 25.39 -20.58 3.21
CA TRP A 78 25.34 -20.04 4.56
C TRP A 78 25.25 -18.52 4.54
N LEU A 79 24.39 -17.97 5.41
CA LEU A 79 24.27 -16.52 5.63
C LEU A 79 23.86 -16.24 7.09
N PRO A 80 24.10 -15.01 7.60
CA PRO A 80 23.66 -14.63 8.94
C PRO A 80 22.14 -14.74 9.10
N LYS A 81 21.71 -15.26 10.26
CA LYS A 81 20.30 -15.46 10.60
C LYS A 81 19.47 -14.16 10.57
N GLU A 82 20.08 -13.04 10.97
CA GLU A 82 19.43 -11.73 10.99
C GLU A 82 19.03 -11.21 9.60
N LEU A 83 19.60 -11.77 8.52
CA LEU A 83 19.23 -11.44 7.14
C LEU A 83 18.03 -12.23 6.64
N LEU A 84 17.52 -13.18 7.42
CA LEU A 84 16.36 -14.00 7.10
C LEU A 84 15.12 -13.50 7.83
N SER A 85 13.97 -13.60 7.19
CA SER A 85 12.67 -13.28 7.76
C SER A 85 11.69 -14.44 7.53
N THR A 86 10.78 -14.65 8.48
CA THR A 86 9.67 -15.58 8.32
C THR A 86 8.49 -14.97 7.55
N THR A 87 8.50 -13.65 7.40
CA THR A 87 7.48 -12.92 6.65
C THR A 87 7.89 -12.82 5.18
N PRO A 88 7.01 -13.16 4.21
CA PRO A 88 7.26 -12.96 2.81
C PRO A 88 7.63 -11.52 2.48
N SER A 89 8.47 -11.31 1.47
CA SER A 89 8.92 -9.99 1.09
C SER A 89 7.78 -9.10 0.60
N LEU A 90 7.97 -7.79 0.69
CA LEU A 90 7.02 -6.82 0.13
C LEU A 90 6.85 -6.97 -1.39
N LYS A 91 7.88 -7.43 -2.10
CA LYS A 91 7.80 -7.71 -3.54
C LYS A 91 6.76 -8.78 -3.87
N GLU A 92 6.57 -9.77 -2.99
CA GLU A 92 5.56 -10.82 -3.14
C GLU A 92 4.19 -10.37 -2.60
N ARG A 93 4.19 -9.64 -1.48
CA ARG A 93 2.96 -9.26 -0.78
C ARG A 93 2.20 -8.12 -1.45
N VAL A 94 2.91 -7.12 -1.97
CA VAL A 94 2.26 -5.91 -2.54
C VAL A 94 1.35 -6.23 -3.72
N PRO A 95 1.77 -7.00 -4.73
CA PRO A 95 0.86 -7.38 -5.83
C PRO A 95 -0.40 -8.13 -5.37
N ALA A 96 -0.25 -9.04 -4.39
CA ALA A 96 -1.39 -9.76 -3.82
C ALA A 96 -2.36 -8.83 -3.08
N MET A 97 -1.82 -7.87 -2.32
CA MET A 97 -2.63 -6.87 -1.61
C MET A 97 -3.34 -5.92 -2.58
N GLU A 98 -2.69 -5.51 -3.66
CA GLU A 98 -3.31 -4.68 -4.71
C GLU A 98 -4.49 -5.39 -5.38
N GLU A 99 -4.35 -6.67 -5.68
CA GLU A 99 -5.43 -7.49 -6.25
C GLU A 99 -6.59 -7.66 -5.26
N GLU A 100 -6.29 -7.86 -3.97
CA GLU A 100 -7.31 -7.93 -2.92
C GLU A 100 -8.06 -6.61 -2.78
N ILE A 101 -7.36 -5.48 -2.78
CA ILE A 101 -7.98 -4.14 -2.74
C ILE A 101 -8.92 -3.95 -3.93
N LYS A 102 -8.49 -4.32 -5.14
CA LYS A 102 -9.33 -4.25 -6.34
C LYS A 102 -10.59 -5.09 -6.19
N THR A 103 -10.45 -6.33 -5.75
CA THR A 103 -11.58 -7.25 -5.52
C THR A 103 -12.55 -6.70 -4.49
N LEU A 104 -12.05 -6.14 -3.38
CA LEU A 104 -12.89 -5.55 -2.33
C LEU A 104 -13.62 -4.28 -2.80
N ARG A 105 -12.97 -3.45 -3.61
CA ARG A 105 -13.62 -2.27 -4.22
C ARG A 105 -14.76 -2.66 -5.16
N ASP A 106 -14.54 -3.69 -5.99
CA ASP A 106 -15.56 -4.19 -6.91
C ASP A 106 -16.76 -4.77 -6.14
N LYS A 107 -16.51 -5.51 -5.06
CA LYS A 107 -17.57 -6.02 -4.18
C LYS A 107 -18.36 -4.90 -3.51
N LEU A 108 -17.70 -3.87 -3.01
CA LEU A 108 -18.36 -2.69 -2.45
C LEU A 108 -19.24 -1.98 -3.46
N ALA A 109 -18.73 -1.73 -4.66
CA ALA A 109 -19.51 -1.10 -5.73
C ALA A 109 -20.78 -1.91 -6.07
N ASN A 110 -20.68 -3.24 -6.13
CA ASN A 110 -21.82 -4.13 -6.37
C ASN A 110 -22.84 -4.12 -5.23
N ILE A 111 -22.39 -4.05 -3.98
CA ILE A 111 -23.27 -3.94 -2.80
C ILE A 111 -24.02 -2.62 -2.85
N ASP A 112 -23.34 -1.50 -3.11
CA ASP A 112 -23.96 -0.17 -3.19
C ASP A 112 -25.01 -0.12 -4.30
N GLY A 113 -24.69 -0.65 -5.49
CA GLY A 113 -25.65 -0.76 -6.60
C GLY A 113 -26.90 -1.56 -6.21
N THR A 114 -26.71 -2.73 -5.59
CA THR A 114 -27.80 -3.61 -5.15
C THR A 114 -28.67 -2.94 -4.09
N TRP A 115 -28.07 -2.23 -3.12
CA TRP A 115 -28.82 -1.50 -2.11
C TRP A 115 -29.61 -0.32 -2.68
N ASN A 116 -29.03 0.42 -3.63
CA ASN A 116 -29.72 1.51 -4.32
C ASN A 116 -30.93 1.00 -5.10
N ASP A 117 -30.81 -0.11 -5.81
CA ASP A 117 -31.90 -0.74 -6.53
C ASP A 117 -33.02 -1.22 -5.59
N LYS A 118 -32.66 -1.89 -4.49
CA LYS A 118 -33.62 -2.33 -3.47
C LYS A 118 -34.34 -1.16 -2.80
N THR A 119 -33.62 -0.07 -2.50
CA THR A 119 -34.20 1.13 -1.91
C THR A 119 -35.19 1.80 -2.87
N ALA A 120 -34.84 1.91 -4.14
CA ALA A 120 -35.77 2.43 -5.17
C ALA A 120 -37.02 1.56 -5.30
N ASP A 121 -36.88 0.24 -5.32
CA ASP A 121 -38.02 -0.69 -5.36
C ASP A 121 -38.93 -0.54 -4.12
N MET A 122 -38.34 -0.47 -2.92
CA MET A 122 -39.10 -0.26 -1.68
C MET A 122 -39.84 1.08 -1.69
N GLN A 123 -39.22 2.17 -2.16
CA GLN A 123 -39.88 3.48 -2.29
C GLN A 123 -41.07 3.43 -3.24
N ASN A 124 -40.93 2.76 -4.38
CA ASN A 124 -42.02 2.57 -5.33
C ASN A 124 -43.17 1.75 -4.72
N ARG A 125 -42.87 0.71 -3.97
CA ARG A 125 -43.87 -0.11 -3.28
C ARG A 125 -44.62 0.66 -2.18
N VAL A 126 -43.89 1.49 -1.43
CA VAL A 126 -44.51 2.38 -0.43
C VAL A 126 -45.47 3.36 -1.10
N ALA A 127 -45.05 4.02 -2.17
CA ALA A 127 -45.91 4.95 -2.92
C ALA A 127 -47.18 4.26 -3.48
N ALA A 128 -47.03 3.05 -4.05
CA ALA A 128 -48.17 2.27 -4.51
C ALA A 128 -49.13 1.87 -3.37
N SER A 129 -48.57 1.52 -2.22
CA SER A 129 -49.39 1.19 -1.04
C SER A 129 -50.15 2.40 -0.49
N ASP A 130 -49.54 3.58 -0.48
CA ASP A 130 -50.19 4.83 -0.07
C ASP A 130 -51.37 5.18 -0.98
N ASP A 131 -51.20 5.00 -2.30
CA ASP A 131 -52.27 5.19 -3.29
C ASP A 131 -53.46 4.22 -3.00
N ILE A 132 -53.18 2.97 -2.76
CA ILE A 132 -54.21 1.97 -2.42
C ILE A 132 -54.91 2.36 -1.12
N ILE A 133 -54.17 2.74 -0.09
CA ILE A 133 -54.74 3.18 1.18
C ILE A 133 -55.68 4.39 0.99
N ASN A 134 -55.25 5.38 0.21
CA ASN A 134 -56.02 6.56 -0.07
C ASN A 134 -57.33 6.23 -0.83
N ASN A 135 -57.24 5.33 -1.81
CA ASN A 135 -58.43 4.88 -2.57
C ASN A 135 -59.38 4.10 -1.69
N LEU A 136 -58.88 3.18 -0.84
CA LEU A 136 -59.71 2.45 0.10
C LEU A 136 -60.38 3.36 1.16
N LYS A 137 -59.72 4.39 1.63
CA LYS A 137 -60.32 5.40 2.52
C LYS A 137 -61.47 6.13 1.83
N LYS A 138 -61.31 6.59 0.60
CA LYS A 138 -62.36 7.25 -0.16
C LYS A 138 -63.55 6.32 -0.37
N GLU A 139 -63.32 5.07 -0.74
CA GLU A 139 -64.35 4.07 -0.91
C GLU A 139 -65.09 3.79 0.40
N ASN A 140 -64.41 3.65 1.51
CA ASN A 140 -64.97 3.46 2.82
C ASN A 140 -65.86 4.65 3.24
N ASP A 141 -65.39 5.86 3.03
CA ASP A 141 -66.15 7.07 3.36
C ASP A 141 -67.41 7.16 2.48
N SER A 142 -67.29 6.79 1.20
CA SER A 142 -68.45 6.75 0.28
C SER A 142 -69.51 5.72 0.77
N LEU A 143 -69.06 4.52 1.16
CA LEU A 143 -69.94 3.47 1.67
C LEU A 143 -70.62 3.86 2.99
N ARG A 144 -69.92 4.52 3.89
CA ARG A 144 -70.50 5.03 5.14
C ARG A 144 -71.56 6.09 4.91
N ASN A 145 -71.46 6.88 3.90
CA ASN A 145 -72.44 7.93 3.55
C ASN A 145 -73.67 7.39 2.83
N GLN A 146 -73.66 6.11 2.40
CA GLN A 146 -74.81 5.44 1.77
C GLN A 146 -75.71 4.67 2.78
N VAL A 147 -75.29 4.59 4.01
CA VAL A 147 -76.03 3.98 5.11
C VAL A 147 -76.72 5.06 5.96
#